data_b771f89d1b932550990934556e62b670
#
_entry.id   b771f89d1b932550990934556e62b670
#
_cell.length_a   1.000
_cell.length_b   1.000
_cell.length_c   1.000
_cell.angle_alpha   90.00
_cell.angle_beta   90.00
_cell.angle_gamma   90.00
#
_symmetry.space_group_name_H-M   'P 1'
#
loop_
_entity.id
_entity.type
_entity.pdbx_description
1 polymer ?
#
loop_
_entity_poly.entity_id
_entity_poly.type
_entity_poly.pdbx_seq_one_letter_code
_entity_poly.pdbx_strand_id
1 'polypeptide(L)'
;KRGYMRTKTPLMAKKDLYVISDHWDHYKEGMFVLGDEEKDDEVFALRPMTCPFQYYVYKQSPKSYRDLPCRYGETSTLFRNEDSGEMHGLTRVRQFTISEGHLVVRPDQLEEEFKGCVDLAKYCLTTLGLEEDVTYRMSKWDPENAGHYLGNAEMWDEVEAAMRKILDDIGIEYTEEVGEAAFYGPNLDIQAKNVYGKEDTMITIQLDMFLADRFDMSFVDKDGTKKRPYIIHRTSMGCYERTLAWLIEKYEGAFPTWLCPEQVRVLPISEKYHDYAEKV
;
A
#
# COMPACT_ATOMS: atom_id res chain seq x y z
N LYS A 1 -16.38 2.35 -5.55
CA LYS A 1 -17.66 1.62 -5.59
C LYS A 1 -17.53 0.13 -5.21
N ARG A 2 -16.38 -0.32 -4.72
CA ARG A 2 -16.10 -1.70 -4.29
C ARG A 2 -16.34 -1.92 -2.78
N GLY A 3 -17.19 -1.09 -2.14
CA GLY A 3 -17.54 -1.22 -0.72
C GLY A 3 -16.49 -0.68 0.27
N TYR A 4 -15.54 0.12 -0.18
CA TYR A 4 -14.57 0.75 0.72
C TYR A 4 -15.16 1.94 1.46
N MET A 5 -14.94 1.99 2.76
CA MET A 5 -15.17 3.17 3.60
C MET A 5 -13.97 4.11 3.47
N ARG A 6 -14.22 5.34 3.03
CA ARG A 6 -13.17 6.35 2.91
C ARG A 6 -12.81 6.88 4.30
N THR A 7 -11.52 6.81 4.62
CA THR A 7 -10.96 7.40 5.84
C THR A 7 -10.10 8.63 5.51
N LYS A 8 -9.88 9.46 6.52
CA LYS A 8 -8.87 10.50 6.54
C LYS A 8 -8.30 10.55 7.94
N THR A 9 -7.06 10.13 8.07
CA THR A 9 -6.38 9.96 9.35
C THR A 9 -5.27 11.00 9.53
N PRO A 10 -4.79 11.24 10.77
CA PRO A 10 -3.74 12.20 11.05
C PRO A 10 -2.43 11.91 10.32
N LEU A 11 -1.65 12.95 10.00
CA LEU A 11 -0.35 12.85 9.36
C LEU A 11 0.78 12.55 10.35
N MET A 12 0.52 12.65 11.63
CA MET A 12 1.48 12.53 12.72
C MET A 12 0.85 11.80 13.90
N ALA A 13 1.65 11.03 14.60
CA ALA A 13 1.25 10.39 15.85
C ALA A 13 2.40 10.38 16.86
N LYS A 14 2.06 10.12 18.14
CA LYS A 14 3.04 9.85 19.19
C LYS A 14 3.80 8.55 18.88
N LYS A 15 5.04 8.49 19.38
CA LYS A 15 5.92 7.31 19.35
C LYS A 15 5.18 6.02 19.71
N ASP A 16 4.33 6.06 20.75
CA ASP A 16 3.64 4.89 21.28
C ASP A 16 2.85 4.12 20.21
N LEU A 17 2.24 4.82 19.25
CA LEU A 17 1.53 4.19 18.15
C LEU A 17 2.46 3.31 17.30
N TYR A 18 3.66 3.80 17.04
CA TYR A 18 4.66 3.10 16.23
C TYR A 18 5.39 2.00 16.99
N VAL A 19 5.46 2.11 18.32
CA VAL A 19 5.93 1.02 19.20
C VAL A 19 4.92 -0.14 19.19
N ILE A 20 3.61 0.14 19.29
CA ILE A 20 2.56 -0.90 19.22
C ILE A 20 2.64 -1.63 17.87
N SER A 21 2.84 -0.91 16.77
CA SER A 21 2.92 -1.49 15.43
C SER A 21 4.29 -2.07 15.07
N ASP A 22 5.27 -2.03 15.96
CA ASP A 22 6.66 -2.47 15.78
C ASP A 22 7.48 -1.67 14.76
N HIS A 23 6.89 -0.66 14.16
CA HIS A 23 7.60 0.19 13.20
C HIS A 23 8.69 1.03 13.85
N TRP A 24 8.57 1.32 15.15
CA TRP A 24 9.61 2.08 15.86
C TRP A 24 10.92 1.31 15.93
N ASP A 25 10.87 0.01 16.16
CA ASP A 25 12.06 -0.82 16.32
C ASP A 25 12.63 -1.28 14.96
N HIS A 26 11.78 -1.47 13.95
CA HIS A 26 12.22 -1.99 12.63
C HIS A 26 12.37 -0.93 11.55
N TYR A 27 11.83 0.28 11.73
CA TYR A 27 11.75 1.29 10.67
C TYR A 27 12.05 2.72 11.13
N LYS A 28 12.57 2.92 12.36
CA LYS A 28 12.81 4.26 12.94
C LYS A 28 13.68 5.15 12.06
N GLU A 29 14.74 4.62 11.47
CA GLU A 29 15.66 5.39 10.62
C GLU A 29 14.97 5.97 9.38
N GLY A 30 13.97 5.26 8.85
CA GLY A 30 13.13 5.70 7.75
C GLY A 30 12.01 6.67 8.15
N MET A 31 11.94 7.12 9.40
CA MET A 31 10.89 8.01 9.90
C MET A 31 11.41 9.43 10.16
N PHE A 32 10.58 10.44 9.90
CA PHE A 32 10.81 11.79 10.41
C PHE A 32 10.33 11.87 11.85
N VAL A 33 11.27 11.81 12.79
CA VAL A 33 11.01 11.90 14.23
C VAL A 33 11.04 13.37 14.65
N LEU A 34 10.10 13.79 15.46
CA LEU A 34 9.92 15.13 15.99
C LEU A 34 10.04 15.09 17.51
N GLY A 35 11.05 15.73 18.05
CA GLY A 35 11.42 15.69 19.46
C GLY A 35 12.68 14.84 19.70
N ASP A 36 13.15 14.90 20.95
CA ASP A 36 14.34 14.20 21.44
C ASP A 36 13.92 13.21 22.53
N GLU A 37 14.11 11.91 22.30
CA GLU A 37 13.68 10.86 23.24
C GLU A 37 14.34 10.96 24.62
N GLU A 38 15.49 11.63 24.71
CA GLU A 38 16.22 11.76 25.98
C GLU A 38 15.82 13.03 26.76
N LYS A 39 15.18 14.01 26.07
CA LYS A 39 14.92 15.34 26.65
C LYS A 39 13.44 15.71 26.72
N ASP A 40 12.63 15.14 25.83
CA ASP A 40 11.24 15.52 25.68
C ASP A 40 10.30 14.48 26.32
N ASP A 41 9.29 14.96 27.02
CA ASP A 41 8.26 14.09 27.61
C ASP A 41 7.42 13.36 26.54
N GLU A 42 7.31 13.95 25.35
CA GLU A 42 6.55 13.39 24.24
C GLU A 42 7.34 13.50 22.93
N VAL A 43 7.44 12.37 22.22
CA VAL A 43 8.06 12.28 20.89
C VAL A 43 7.00 11.89 19.88
N PHE A 44 7.03 12.55 18.74
CA PHE A 44 6.11 12.31 17.62
C PHE A 44 6.89 11.85 16.39
N ALA A 45 6.17 11.29 15.41
CA ALA A 45 6.73 11.08 14.08
C ALA A 45 5.68 11.35 13.01
N LEU A 46 6.15 11.82 11.85
CA LEU A 46 5.34 11.85 10.64
C LEU A 46 5.11 10.43 10.17
N ARG A 47 3.90 10.14 9.70
CA ARG A 47 3.50 8.77 9.36
C ARG A 47 4.21 8.26 8.09
N PRO A 48 4.94 7.13 8.16
CA PRO A 48 5.49 6.46 6.98
C PRO A 48 4.48 5.50 6.33
N MET A 49 3.35 5.20 7.01
CA MET A 49 2.24 4.35 6.59
C MET A 49 0.94 4.76 7.30
N THR A 50 -0.21 4.27 6.84
CA THR A 50 -1.53 4.62 7.39
C THR A 50 -2.15 3.52 8.25
N CYS A 51 -1.66 2.28 8.13
CA CYS A 51 -2.27 1.10 8.78
C CYS A 51 -2.58 1.28 10.28
N PRO A 52 -1.68 1.77 11.16
CA PRO A 52 -1.96 1.86 12.60
C PRO A 52 -3.17 2.75 12.90
N PHE A 53 -3.36 3.81 12.12
CA PHE A 53 -4.48 4.74 12.30
C PHE A 53 -5.82 4.08 11.94
N GLN A 54 -5.86 3.29 10.87
CA GLN A 54 -7.08 2.60 10.43
C GLN A 54 -7.44 1.45 11.38
N TYR A 55 -6.48 0.86 12.10
CA TYR A 55 -6.78 -0.11 13.15
C TYR A 55 -7.54 0.54 14.31
N TYR A 56 -7.23 1.76 14.68
CA TYR A 56 -8.00 2.51 15.67
C TYR A 56 -9.41 2.84 15.15
N VAL A 57 -9.58 3.12 13.86
CA VAL A 57 -10.91 3.28 13.25
C VAL A 57 -11.73 1.97 13.40
N TYR A 58 -11.11 0.83 13.12
CA TYR A 58 -11.76 -0.47 13.34
C TYR A 58 -12.20 -0.68 14.77
N LYS A 59 -11.34 -0.34 15.73
CA LYS A 59 -11.56 -0.54 17.19
C LYS A 59 -12.57 0.40 17.81
N GLN A 60 -13.06 1.44 17.12
CA GLN A 60 -14.03 2.39 17.70
C GLN A 60 -15.36 1.76 18.11
N SER A 61 -15.70 0.60 17.59
CA SER A 61 -16.88 -0.16 18.01
C SER A 61 -16.62 -1.66 17.98
N PRO A 62 -17.26 -2.44 18.90
CA PRO A 62 -17.20 -3.89 18.83
C PRO A 62 -17.64 -4.40 17.47
N LYS A 63 -17.00 -5.46 16.98
CA LYS A 63 -17.31 -6.09 15.69
C LYS A 63 -17.79 -7.52 15.90
N SER A 64 -18.70 -7.95 15.06
CA SER A 64 -19.14 -9.33 14.91
C SER A 64 -18.71 -9.87 13.54
N TYR A 65 -18.83 -11.18 13.35
CA TYR A 65 -18.57 -11.82 12.06
C TYR A 65 -19.39 -11.23 10.89
N ARG A 66 -20.53 -10.58 11.18
CA ARG A 66 -21.41 -9.94 10.19
C ARG A 66 -20.89 -8.60 9.70
N ASP A 67 -20.03 -7.97 10.49
CA ASP A 67 -19.45 -6.65 10.18
C ASP A 67 -18.22 -6.78 9.28
N LEU A 68 -17.65 -8.00 9.13
CA LEU A 68 -16.51 -8.27 8.28
C LEU A 68 -16.96 -8.80 6.92
N PRO A 69 -16.27 -8.42 5.82
CA PRO A 69 -15.03 -7.66 5.79
C PRO A 69 -15.23 -6.16 6.01
N CYS A 70 -14.34 -5.53 6.81
CA CYS A 70 -14.25 -4.08 6.87
C CYS A 70 -13.17 -3.62 5.89
N ARG A 71 -13.54 -2.83 4.88
CA ARG A 71 -12.63 -2.31 3.86
C ARG A 71 -12.42 -0.82 4.06
N TYR A 72 -11.24 -0.41 4.50
CA TYR A 72 -10.86 0.99 4.65
C TYR A 72 -10.01 1.43 3.46
N GLY A 73 -10.21 2.66 2.97
CA GLY A 73 -9.42 3.21 1.89
C GLY A 73 -9.11 4.68 2.13
N GLU A 74 -7.87 5.06 1.86
CA GLU A 74 -7.39 6.43 2.01
C GLU A 74 -6.45 6.80 0.86
N THR A 75 -6.61 8.01 0.36
CA THR A 75 -5.56 8.68 -0.40
C THR A 75 -4.70 9.40 0.61
N SER A 76 -3.56 8.81 0.93
CA SER A 76 -2.73 9.16 2.07
C SER A 76 -1.48 9.91 1.64
N THR A 77 -1.17 11.01 2.32
CA THR A 77 0.16 11.61 2.28
C THR A 77 1.03 10.91 3.31
N LEU A 78 2.18 10.38 2.89
CA LEU A 78 3.16 9.67 3.71
C LEU A 78 4.52 10.36 3.63
N PHE A 79 5.34 10.10 4.64
CA PHE A 79 6.66 10.69 4.78
C PHE A 79 7.68 9.60 5.10
N ARG A 80 8.78 9.56 4.33
CA ARG A 80 9.89 8.64 4.59
C ARG A 80 11.19 9.42 4.53
N ASN A 81 12.02 9.22 5.54
CA ASN A 81 13.32 9.88 5.64
C ASN A 81 14.34 9.13 4.77
N GLU A 82 14.10 9.15 3.47
CA GLU A 82 14.99 8.54 2.48
C GLU A 82 16.35 9.23 2.49
N ASP A 83 17.43 8.47 2.38
CA ASP A 83 18.75 9.02 2.24
C ASP A 83 18.91 9.81 0.94
N SER A 84 19.77 10.84 0.96
CA SER A 84 19.95 11.70 -0.21
C SER A 84 20.42 10.94 -1.45
N GLY A 85 21.18 9.85 -1.27
CA GLY A 85 21.64 8.97 -2.35
C GLY A 85 20.57 8.05 -2.92
N GLU A 86 19.47 7.84 -2.20
CA GLU A 86 18.36 7.01 -2.63
C GLU A 86 17.26 7.78 -3.37
N MET A 87 17.18 9.09 -3.15
CA MET A 87 16.20 9.94 -3.83
C MET A 87 16.42 9.94 -5.34
N HIS A 88 15.34 9.72 -6.10
CA HIS A 88 15.41 9.58 -7.55
C HIS A 88 14.18 10.17 -8.25
N GLY A 89 14.26 11.43 -8.65
CA GLY A 89 13.18 12.13 -9.35
C GLY A 89 11.83 11.99 -8.61
N LEU A 90 10.79 11.60 -9.33
CA LEU A 90 9.47 11.29 -8.76
C LEU A 90 9.36 9.84 -8.26
N THR A 91 10.31 8.97 -8.61
CA THR A 91 10.27 7.54 -8.29
C THR A 91 10.50 7.29 -6.80
N ARG A 92 11.40 8.06 -6.15
CA ARG A 92 11.69 7.96 -4.73
C ARG A 92 11.85 9.35 -4.12
N VAL A 93 10.88 9.74 -3.31
CA VAL A 93 10.75 11.06 -2.68
C VAL A 93 10.44 10.93 -1.20
N ARG A 94 10.75 11.96 -0.40
CA ARG A 94 10.53 11.96 1.05
C ARG A 94 9.08 12.20 1.48
N GLN A 95 8.30 12.87 0.64
CA GLN A 95 6.84 13.01 0.81
C GLN A 95 6.15 12.55 -0.46
N PHE A 96 5.18 11.68 -0.33
CA PHE A 96 4.46 11.11 -1.46
C PHE A 96 3.00 10.83 -1.11
N THR A 97 2.19 10.65 -2.16
CA THR A 97 0.79 10.30 -2.04
C THR A 97 0.59 8.86 -2.49
N ILE A 98 -0.11 8.07 -1.67
CA ILE A 98 -0.41 6.68 -1.98
C ILE A 98 -1.91 6.41 -1.92
N SER A 99 -2.41 5.59 -2.84
CA SER A 99 -3.77 5.07 -2.78
C SER A 99 -3.76 3.73 -2.07
N GLU A 100 -3.93 3.75 -0.78
CA GLU A 100 -3.86 2.54 0.04
C GLU A 100 -5.21 2.17 0.67
N GLY A 101 -5.29 0.95 1.15
CA GLY A 101 -6.42 0.46 1.91
C GLY A 101 -6.04 -0.77 2.72
N HIS A 102 -6.78 -0.94 3.81
CA HIS A 102 -6.63 -2.05 4.72
C HIS A 102 -7.97 -2.76 4.86
N LEU A 103 -7.95 -4.05 4.60
CA LEU A 103 -9.13 -4.90 4.72
C LEU A 103 -8.97 -5.77 5.95
N VAL A 104 -9.89 -5.62 6.90
CA VAL A 104 -9.95 -6.49 8.08
C VAL A 104 -10.95 -7.58 7.77
N VAL A 105 -10.48 -8.83 7.73
CA VAL A 105 -11.19 -9.97 7.18
C VAL A 105 -11.20 -11.16 8.14
N ARG A 106 -12.20 -12.03 8.03
CA ARG A 106 -12.15 -13.35 8.66
C ARG A 106 -11.28 -14.28 7.83
N PRO A 107 -10.72 -15.36 8.41
CA PRO A 107 -9.93 -16.34 7.66
C PRO A 107 -10.68 -16.91 6.43
N ASP A 108 -11.98 -17.17 6.55
CA ASP A 108 -12.82 -17.70 5.47
C ASP A 108 -13.12 -16.69 4.33
N GLN A 109 -12.78 -15.41 4.51
CA GLN A 109 -12.93 -14.34 3.51
C GLN A 109 -11.62 -13.98 2.82
N LEU A 110 -10.49 -14.50 3.31
CA LEU A 110 -9.16 -14.07 2.89
C LEU A 110 -8.93 -14.18 1.38
N GLU A 111 -9.23 -15.34 0.82
CA GLU A 111 -9.01 -15.62 -0.60
C GLU A 111 -9.84 -14.69 -1.51
N GLU A 112 -11.14 -14.53 -1.22
CA GLU A 112 -12.04 -13.66 -2.00
C GLU A 112 -11.60 -12.20 -1.93
N GLU A 113 -11.25 -11.72 -0.72
CA GLU A 113 -10.84 -10.33 -0.54
C GLU A 113 -9.46 -10.04 -1.14
N PHE A 114 -8.52 -10.99 -1.04
CA PHE A 114 -7.22 -10.86 -1.68
C PHE A 114 -7.34 -10.82 -3.21
N LYS A 115 -8.15 -11.71 -3.79
CA LYS A 115 -8.51 -11.67 -5.22
C LYS A 115 -9.11 -10.33 -5.62
N GLY A 116 -10.03 -9.79 -4.80
CA GLY A 116 -10.61 -8.46 -5.03
C GLY A 116 -9.59 -7.33 -5.03
N CYS A 117 -8.50 -7.44 -4.25
CA CYS A 117 -7.38 -6.50 -4.27
C CYS A 117 -6.55 -6.64 -5.56
N VAL A 118 -6.27 -7.86 -5.99
CA VAL A 118 -5.58 -8.15 -7.26
C VAL A 118 -6.39 -7.62 -8.45
N ASP A 119 -7.69 -7.87 -8.49
CA ASP A 119 -8.59 -7.37 -9.52
C ASP A 119 -8.65 -5.83 -9.57
N LEU A 120 -8.50 -5.18 -8.41
CA LEU A 120 -8.41 -3.73 -8.36
C LEU A 120 -7.10 -3.21 -8.94
N ALA A 121 -5.98 -3.85 -8.60
CA ALA A 121 -4.66 -3.51 -9.13
C ALA A 121 -4.62 -3.72 -10.65
N LYS A 122 -5.08 -4.86 -11.16
CA LYS A 122 -5.20 -5.14 -12.61
C LYS A 122 -6.06 -4.09 -13.30
N TYR A 123 -7.21 -3.74 -12.75
CA TYR A 123 -8.07 -2.69 -13.31
C TYR A 123 -7.34 -1.34 -13.44
N CYS A 124 -6.56 -0.95 -12.43
CA CYS A 124 -5.76 0.28 -12.48
C CYS A 124 -4.67 0.19 -13.56
N LEU A 125 -3.93 -0.91 -13.62
CA LEU A 125 -2.87 -1.12 -14.60
C LEU A 125 -3.41 -1.11 -16.03
N THR A 126 -4.49 -1.84 -16.30
CA THR A 126 -5.16 -1.84 -17.62
C THR A 126 -5.63 -0.44 -18.00
N THR A 127 -6.26 0.28 -17.06
CA THR A 127 -6.76 1.64 -17.31
C THR A 127 -5.62 2.61 -17.65
N LEU A 128 -4.46 2.45 -17.02
CA LEU A 128 -3.26 3.26 -17.25
C LEU A 128 -2.42 2.77 -18.46
N GLY A 129 -2.77 1.61 -19.03
CA GLY A 129 -2.03 0.98 -20.13
C GLY A 129 -0.71 0.34 -19.70
N LEU A 130 -0.57 -0.05 -18.43
CA LEU A 130 0.65 -0.60 -17.83
C LEU A 130 0.60 -2.13 -17.64
N GLU A 131 -0.46 -2.80 -18.04
CA GLU A 131 -0.69 -4.22 -17.75
C GLU A 131 0.36 -5.16 -18.36
N GLU A 132 0.86 -4.83 -19.55
CA GLU A 132 1.88 -5.63 -20.26
C GLU A 132 3.32 -5.37 -19.76
N ASP A 133 3.51 -4.31 -18.97
CA ASP A 133 4.84 -3.88 -18.51
C ASP A 133 5.19 -4.45 -17.13
N VAL A 134 4.31 -5.24 -16.52
CA VAL A 134 4.47 -5.71 -15.15
C VAL A 134 4.68 -7.21 -15.03
N THR A 135 5.39 -7.59 -13.98
CA THR A 135 5.58 -8.96 -13.51
C THR A 135 5.12 -9.07 -12.07
N TYR A 136 4.85 -10.29 -11.62
CA TYR A 136 4.39 -10.55 -10.25
C TYR A 136 5.47 -11.30 -9.48
N ARG A 137 5.70 -10.87 -8.25
CA ARG A 137 6.67 -11.48 -7.34
C ARG A 137 6.03 -11.71 -5.97
N MET A 138 6.12 -12.94 -5.47
CA MET A 138 5.83 -13.25 -4.09
C MET A 138 7.10 -13.03 -3.26
N SER A 139 7.09 -12.04 -2.39
CA SER A 139 8.18 -11.70 -1.49
C SER A 139 8.01 -12.44 -0.17
N LYS A 140 9.03 -13.19 0.22
CA LYS A 140 9.07 -14.11 1.35
C LYS A 140 9.96 -13.59 2.46
N TRP A 141 9.75 -14.11 3.67
CA TRP A 141 10.66 -13.84 4.77
C TRP A 141 12.04 -14.51 4.57
N ASP A 142 13.02 -14.02 5.33
CA ASP A 142 14.36 -14.61 5.36
C ASP A 142 14.57 -15.35 6.70
N PRO A 143 14.58 -16.70 6.70
CA PRO A 143 14.85 -17.49 7.90
C PRO A 143 16.23 -17.23 8.54
N GLU A 144 17.22 -16.80 7.75
CA GLU A 144 18.55 -16.46 8.26
C GLU A 144 18.56 -15.14 9.02
N ASN A 145 17.56 -14.27 8.78
CA ASN A 145 17.36 -13.00 9.44
C ASN A 145 16.04 -12.98 10.27
N ALA A 146 15.70 -14.08 10.91
CA ALA A 146 14.42 -14.25 11.60
C ALA A 146 14.11 -13.15 12.65
N GLY A 147 15.12 -12.51 13.23
CA GLY A 147 14.95 -11.43 14.20
C GLY A 147 14.35 -10.14 13.62
N HIS A 148 14.31 -10.01 12.29
CA HIS A 148 13.67 -8.88 11.60
C HIS A 148 12.15 -9.06 11.47
N TYR A 149 11.62 -10.25 11.68
CA TYR A 149 10.24 -10.61 11.37
C TYR A 149 9.42 -10.93 12.61
N LEU A 150 8.13 -10.62 12.60
CA LEU A 150 7.18 -11.01 13.63
C LEU A 150 6.86 -12.51 13.56
N GLY A 151 6.50 -13.09 14.71
CA GLY A 151 6.10 -14.51 14.77
C GLY A 151 7.28 -15.47 14.82
N ASN A 152 7.07 -16.66 14.28
CA ASN A 152 8.06 -17.73 14.22
C ASN A 152 7.99 -18.46 12.86
N ALA A 153 8.92 -19.38 12.60
CA ALA A 153 9.02 -20.09 11.33
C ALA A 153 7.73 -20.83 10.94
N GLU A 154 7.07 -21.50 11.89
CA GLU A 154 5.85 -22.25 11.64
C GLU A 154 4.71 -21.34 11.14
N MET A 155 4.56 -20.16 11.77
CA MET A 155 3.57 -19.17 11.36
C MET A 155 3.88 -18.60 9.96
N TRP A 156 5.15 -18.38 9.63
CA TRP A 156 5.56 -17.93 8.31
C TRP A 156 5.32 -18.98 7.23
N ASP A 157 5.63 -20.25 7.52
CA ASP A 157 5.33 -21.36 6.61
C ASP A 157 3.82 -21.44 6.32
N GLU A 158 2.98 -21.27 7.35
CA GLU A 158 1.52 -21.27 7.20
C GLU A 158 1.02 -20.09 6.33
N VAL A 159 1.48 -18.87 6.60
CA VAL A 159 1.01 -17.69 5.87
C VAL A 159 1.52 -17.67 4.42
N GLU A 160 2.76 -18.11 4.18
CA GLU A 160 3.30 -18.22 2.83
C GLU A 160 2.60 -19.32 2.03
N ALA A 161 2.29 -20.47 2.65
CA ALA A 161 1.51 -21.51 2.01
C ALA A 161 0.09 -21.02 1.64
N ALA A 162 -0.55 -20.27 2.53
CA ALA A 162 -1.84 -19.65 2.25
C ALA A 162 -1.76 -18.68 1.07
N MET A 163 -0.72 -17.84 1.01
CA MET A 163 -0.53 -16.91 -0.11
C MET A 163 -0.28 -17.64 -1.43
N ARG A 164 0.60 -18.66 -1.47
CA ARG A 164 0.81 -19.48 -2.67
C ARG A 164 -0.48 -20.08 -3.19
N LYS A 165 -1.25 -20.70 -2.28
CA LYS A 165 -2.54 -21.26 -2.65
C LYS A 165 -3.45 -20.22 -3.29
N ILE A 166 -3.56 -19.03 -2.70
CA ILE A 166 -4.38 -17.94 -3.25
C ILE A 166 -3.88 -17.54 -4.64
N LEU A 167 -2.58 -17.38 -4.84
CA LEU A 167 -2.00 -16.95 -6.12
C LEU A 167 -2.21 -18.00 -7.21
N ASP A 168 -2.04 -19.29 -6.87
CA ASP A 168 -2.28 -20.41 -7.76
C ASP A 168 -3.78 -20.52 -8.15
N ASP A 169 -4.69 -20.38 -7.18
CA ASP A 169 -6.14 -20.41 -7.40
C ASP A 169 -6.65 -19.23 -8.26
N ILE A 170 -5.96 -18.07 -8.20
CA ILE A 170 -6.24 -16.91 -9.05
C ILE A 170 -5.62 -17.09 -10.45
N GLY A 171 -4.65 -17.97 -10.62
CA GLY A 171 -3.94 -18.23 -11.87
C GLY A 171 -2.95 -17.13 -12.25
N ILE A 172 -2.25 -16.56 -11.27
CA ILE A 172 -1.17 -15.59 -11.51
C ILE A 172 0.15 -16.34 -11.68
N GLU A 173 0.87 -16.05 -12.76
CA GLU A 173 2.26 -16.44 -12.91
C GLU A 173 3.13 -15.48 -12.09
N TYR A 174 3.91 -16.02 -11.14
CA TYR A 174 4.77 -15.23 -10.26
C TYR A 174 6.12 -15.89 -10.01
N THR A 175 7.10 -15.09 -9.62
CA THR A 175 8.37 -15.55 -9.07
C THR A 175 8.37 -15.44 -7.56
N GLU A 176 9.27 -16.16 -6.86
CA GLU A 176 9.46 -16.02 -5.43
C GLU A 176 10.82 -15.39 -5.12
N GLU A 177 10.88 -14.48 -4.13
CA GLU A 177 12.10 -13.84 -3.66
C GLU A 177 12.15 -13.88 -2.14
N VAL A 178 13.30 -14.30 -1.58
CA VAL A 178 13.53 -14.40 -0.13
C VAL A 178 14.11 -13.09 0.40
N GLY A 179 13.67 -12.65 1.57
CA GLY A 179 14.19 -11.46 2.25
C GLY A 179 13.49 -10.16 1.89
N GLU A 180 12.51 -10.18 0.99
CA GLU A 180 11.81 -8.99 0.50
C GLU A 180 10.41 -8.80 1.13
N ALA A 181 9.97 -9.71 2.01
CA ALA A 181 8.71 -9.59 2.71
C ALA A 181 8.73 -8.43 3.72
N ALA A 182 7.55 -7.87 4.00
CA ALA A 182 7.39 -7.00 5.15
C ALA A 182 7.60 -7.79 6.46
N PHE A 183 8.03 -7.13 7.52
CA PHE A 183 8.30 -7.80 8.80
C PHE A 183 7.05 -8.46 9.42
N TYR A 184 5.86 -8.13 8.94
CA TYR A 184 4.55 -8.61 9.41
C TYR A 184 3.83 -9.53 8.42
N GLY A 185 4.42 -9.88 7.30
CA GLY A 185 3.80 -10.84 6.37
C GLY A 185 4.34 -10.82 4.95
N PRO A 186 4.05 -11.86 4.17
CA PRO A 186 4.47 -11.96 2.78
C PRO A 186 3.74 -10.96 1.88
N ASN A 187 4.37 -10.60 0.78
CA ASN A 187 3.86 -9.65 -0.20
C ASN A 187 3.64 -10.30 -1.55
N LEU A 188 2.58 -9.87 -2.25
CA LEU A 188 2.54 -9.90 -3.71
C LEU A 188 2.96 -8.54 -4.21
N ASP A 189 4.13 -8.46 -4.82
CA ASP A 189 4.67 -7.25 -5.42
C ASP A 189 4.45 -7.29 -6.94
N ILE A 190 3.83 -6.23 -7.46
CA ILE A 190 3.70 -6.01 -8.90
C ILE A 190 4.86 -5.12 -9.30
N GLN A 191 5.79 -5.71 -10.04
CA GLN A 191 7.04 -5.09 -10.47
C GLN A 191 6.89 -4.53 -11.88
N ALA A 192 7.54 -3.41 -12.16
CA ALA A 192 7.67 -2.90 -13.52
C ALA A 192 9.13 -2.58 -13.83
N LYS A 193 9.53 -2.78 -15.10
CA LYS A 193 10.88 -2.43 -15.57
C LYS A 193 10.90 -1.01 -16.10
N ASN A 194 11.78 -0.18 -15.56
CA ASN A 194 12.02 1.16 -16.08
C ASN A 194 12.78 1.11 -17.41
N VAL A 195 12.95 2.27 -18.05
CA VAL A 195 13.64 2.38 -19.35
C VAL A 195 15.10 1.91 -19.33
N TYR A 196 15.70 1.76 -18.15
CA TYR A 196 17.05 1.21 -17.96
C TYR A 196 17.05 -0.30 -17.68
N GLY A 197 15.86 -0.96 -17.67
CA GLY A 197 15.70 -2.38 -17.39
C GLY A 197 15.73 -2.76 -15.90
N LYS A 198 15.78 -1.77 -14.99
CA LYS A 198 15.69 -2.02 -13.54
C LYS A 198 14.23 -2.24 -13.14
N GLU A 199 13.99 -3.25 -12.32
CA GLU A 199 12.66 -3.51 -11.74
C GLU A 199 12.44 -2.62 -10.51
N ASP A 200 11.28 -1.99 -10.46
CA ASP A 200 10.80 -1.24 -9.31
C ASP A 200 9.39 -1.72 -8.93
N THR A 201 9.12 -1.85 -7.63
CA THR A 201 7.78 -2.20 -7.14
C THR A 201 6.82 -1.04 -7.34
N MET A 202 5.74 -1.27 -8.08
CA MET A 202 4.67 -0.29 -8.29
C MET A 202 3.53 -0.47 -7.30
N ILE A 203 3.05 -1.68 -7.15
CA ILE A 203 1.89 -2.03 -6.33
C ILE A 203 2.27 -3.19 -5.42
N THR A 204 1.86 -3.12 -4.16
CA THR A 204 2.04 -4.19 -3.20
C THR A 204 0.71 -4.57 -2.57
N ILE A 205 0.47 -5.87 -2.42
CA ILE A 205 -0.64 -6.45 -1.66
C ILE A 205 -0.01 -7.39 -0.63
N GLN A 206 -0.24 -7.13 0.66
CA GLN A 206 0.41 -7.84 1.76
C GLN A 206 -0.62 -8.57 2.59
N LEU A 207 -0.26 -9.76 3.03
CA LEU A 207 -1.07 -10.58 3.93
C LEU A 207 -0.47 -10.51 5.34
N ASP A 208 -1.22 -9.99 6.29
CA ASP A 208 -0.81 -9.75 7.66
C ASP A 208 -1.68 -10.56 8.62
N MET A 209 -1.06 -11.47 9.35
CA MET A 209 -1.68 -12.29 10.41
C MET A 209 -1.23 -11.90 11.82
N PHE A 210 -0.38 -10.88 11.96
CA PHE A 210 0.31 -10.55 13.23
C PHE A 210 -0.14 -9.24 13.86
N LEU A 211 -0.33 -8.17 13.09
CA LEU A 211 -0.60 -6.84 13.65
C LEU A 211 -1.98 -6.75 14.30
N ALA A 212 -2.95 -7.58 13.89
CA ALA A 212 -4.24 -7.65 14.56
C ALA A 212 -4.14 -8.03 16.03
N ASP A 213 -3.19 -8.90 16.40
CA ASP A 213 -2.93 -9.26 17.80
C ASP A 213 -2.26 -8.12 18.55
N ARG A 214 -1.23 -7.50 18.00
CA ARG A 214 -0.53 -6.38 18.62
C ARG A 214 -1.45 -5.18 18.92
N PHE A 215 -2.43 -4.93 18.07
CA PHE A 215 -3.45 -3.90 18.25
C PHE A 215 -4.66 -4.37 19.05
N ASP A 216 -4.66 -5.61 19.56
CA ASP A 216 -5.81 -6.21 20.22
C ASP A 216 -7.12 -6.03 19.42
N MET A 217 -7.05 -6.27 18.11
CA MET A 217 -8.22 -6.27 17.23
C MET A 217 -8.92 -7.62 17.35
N SER A 218 -10.24 -7.61 17.42
CA SER A 218 -11.03 -8.84 17.51
C SER A 218 -12.42 -8.66 16.91
N PHE A 219 -13.06 -9.78 16.59
CA PHE A 219 -14.49 -9.84 16.28
C PHE A 219 -15.14 -11.01 17.04
N VAL A 220 -16.44 -10.92 17.27
CA VAL A 220 -17.23 -12.03 17.84
C VAL A 220 -17.70 -12.92 16.71
N ASP A 221 -17.30 -14.18 16.73
CA ASP A 221 -17.70 -15.16 15.70
C ASP A 221 -19.08 -15.75 15.96
N LYS A 222 -19.58 -16.58 15.06
CA LYS A 222 -20.90 -17.24 15.11
C LYS A 222 -21.11 -18.06 16.38
N ASP A 223 -20.04 -18.63 16.92
CA ASP A 223 -20.04 -19.42 18.17
C ASP A 223 -20.00 -18.56 19.44
N GLY A 224 -20.00 -17.23 19.31
CA GLY A 224 -19.91 -16.29 20.43
C GLY A 224 -18.50 -16.07 20.97
N THR A 225 -17.49 -16.73 20.41
CA THR A 225 -16.09 -16.53 20.81
C THR A 225 -15.46 -15.32 20.14
N LYS A 226 -14.48 -14.70 20.80
CA LYS A 226 -13.64 -13.66 20.20
C LYS A 226 -12.54 -14.31 19.38
N LYS A 227 -12.39 -13.87 18.13
CA LYS A 227 -11.32 -14.30 17.21
C LYS A 227 -10.54 -13.13 16.68
N ARG A 228 -9.29 -13.38 16.28
CA ARG A 228 -8.44 -12.40 15.61
C ARG A 228 -8.77 -12.37 14.11
N PRO A 229 -8.95 -11.19 13.52
CA PRO A 229 -9.06 -11.07 12.07
C PRO A 229 -7.68 -11.14 11.41
N TYR A 230 -7.65 -11.40 10.12
CA TYR A 230 -6.50 -11.15 9.27
C TYR A 230 -6.62 -9.75 8.64
N ILE A 231 -5.49 -9.22 8.16
CA ILE A 231 -5.45 -7.91 7.53
C ILE A 231 -4.81 -8.07 6.15
N ILE A 232 -5.44 -7.46 5.14
CA ILE A 232 -4.84 -7.30 3.82
C ILE A 232 -4.49 -5.83 3.67
N HIS A 233 -3.20 -5.54 3.50
CA HIS A 233 -2.72 -4.21 3.09
C HIS A 233 -2.65 -4.19 1.58
N ARG A 234 -3.17 -3.16 0.96
CA ARG A 234 -3.10 -3.05 -0.49
C ARG A 234 -2.90 -1.62 -0.96
N THR A 235 -2.20 -1.46 -2.05
CA THR A 235 -2.29 -0.26 -2.87
C THR A 235 -3.10 -0.56 -4.13
N SER A 236 -3.72 0.44 -4.75
CA SER A 236 -4.47 0.24 -5.99
C SER A 236 -3.65 0.59 -7.23
N MET A 237 -2.89 1.67 -7.16
CA MET A 237 -1.98 2.13 -8.20
C MET A 237 -0.62 2.54 -7.61
N GLY A 238 -0.36 2.17 -6.36
CA GLY A 238 0.87 2.50 -5.66
C GLY A 238 1.01 3.97 -5.27
N CYS A 239 2.24 4.45 -5.27
CA CYS A 239 2.59 5.85 -5.05
C CYS A 239 2.28 6.65 -6.34
N TYR A 240 1.53 7.75 -6.21
CA TYR A 240 1.11 8.56 -7.36
C TYR A 240 2.30 9.18 -8.10
N GLU A 241 3.28 9.67 -7.37
CA GLU A 241 4.48 10.28 -7.94
C GLU A 241 5.28 9.26 -8.75
N ARG A 242 5.47 8.03 -8.22
CA ARG A 242 6.15 6.94 -8.93
C ARG A 242 5.36 6.48 -10.16
N THR A 243 4.06 6.30 -10.03
CA THR A 243 3.19 5.92 -11.14
C THR A 243 3.21 6.99 -12.24
N LEU A 244 3.23 8.28 -11.87
CA LEU A 244 3.37 9.37 -12.83
C LEU A 244 4.71 9.32 -13.54
N ALA A 245 5.82 9.04 -12.83
CA ALA A 245 7.13 8.86 -13.45
C ALA A 245 7.11 7.77 -14.53
N TRP A 246 6.51 6.62 -14.20
CA TRP A 246 6.33 5.51 -15.15
C TRP A 246 5.49 5.88 -16.36
N LEU A 247 4.41 6.62 -16.17
CA LEU A 247 3.57 7.08 -17.28
C LEU A 247 4.30 8.08 -18.17
N ILE A 248 5.11 8.98 -17.60
CA ILE A 248 5.96 9.90 -18.35
C ILE A 248 6.95 9.12 -19.22
N GLU A 249 7.62 8.12 -18.67
CA GLU A 249 8.56 7.27 -19.40
C GLU A 249 7.84 6.49 -20.51
N LYS A 250 6.75 5.81 -20.20
CA LYS A 250 6.00 4.99 -21.16
C LYS A 250 5.44 5.78 -22.32
N TYR A 251 4.85 6.93 -22.05
CA TYR A 251 4.19 7.76 -23.07
C TYR A 251 5.09 8.86 -23.62
N GLU A 252 6.35 8.94 -23.18
CA GLU A 252 7.29 10.01 -23.57
C GLU A 252 6.69 11.42 -23.42
N GLY A 253 5.77 11.59 -22.45
CA GLY A 253 5.00 12.81 -22.20
C GLY A 253 3.75 12.98 -23.08
N ALA A 254 3.53 12.16 -24.09
CA ALA A 254 2.35 12.19 -24.96
C ALA A 254 1.20 11.34 -24.37
N PHE A 255 0.66 11.78 -23.26
CA PHE A 255 -0.40 11.07 -22.54
C PHE A 255 -1.67 10.88 -23.36
N PRO A 256 -2.44 9.81 -23.10
CA PRO A 256 -3.81 9.71 -23.58
C PRO A 256 -4.63 10.94 -23.18
N THR A 257 -5.52 11.41 -24.04
CA THR A 257 -6.27 12.68 -23.84
C THR A 257 -6.92 12.78 -22.46
N TRP A 258 -7.52 11.68 -21.96
CA TRP A 258 -8.21 11.67 -20.66
C TRP A 258 -7.26 11.85 -19.45
N LEU A 259 -5.96 11.57 -19.63
CA LEU A 259 -4.91 11.69 -18.60
C LEU A 259 -4.14 13.02 -18.73
N CYS A 260 -4.27 13.72 -19.86
CA CYS A 260 -3.61 15.02 -20.05
C CYS A 260 -4.19 16.06 -19.08
N PRO A 261 -3.34 16.87 -18.41
CA PRO A 261 -3.80 18.02 -17.63
C PRO A 261 -4.56 19.05 -18.50
N GLU A 262 -4.17 19.16 -19.76
CA GLU A 262 -4.81 20.02 -20.75
C GLU A 262 -5.21 19.16 -21.95
N GLN A 263 -6.53 18.95 -22.14
CA GLN A 263 -7.06 18.07 -23.18
C GLN A 263 -7.14 18.76 -24.54
N VAL A 264 -7.41 20.05 -24.55
CA VAL A 264 -7.57 20.85 -25.76
C VAL A 264 -7.01 22.25 -25.55
N ARG A 265 -6.30 22.75 -26.52
CA ARG A 265 -5.83 24.13 -26.56
C ARG A 265 -6.22 24.78 -27.90
N VAL A 266 -6.95 25.90 -27.84
CA VAL A 266 -7.28 26.70 -29.00
C VAL A 266 -6.17 27.73 -29.23
N LEU A 267 -5.53 27.70 -30.39
CA LEU A 267 -4.40 28.58 -30.76
C LEU A 267 -4.83 29.54 -31.86
N PRO A 268 -5.20 30.79 -31.53
CA PRO A 268 -5.49 31.78 -32.57
C PRO A 268 -4.21 32.17 -33.31
N ILE A 269 -4.30 32.31 -34.64
CA ILE A 269 -3.14 32.63 -35.52
C ILE A 269 -2.64 34.06 -35.26
N SER A 270 -3.54 34.96 -34.83
CA SER A 270 -3.21 36.34 -34.46
C SER A 270 -4.26 36.93 -33.50
N GLU A 271 -3.92 38.03 -32.85
CA GLU A 271 -4.82 38.76 -31.92
C GLU A 271 -6.21 39.07 -32.49
N LYS A 272 -6.29 39.32 -33.77
CA LYS A 272 -7.55 39.62 -34.48
C LYS A 272 -8.56 38.46 -34.41
N TYR A 273 -8.15 37.24 -34.05
CA TYR A 273 -9.01 36.05 -33.95
C TYR A 273 -9.27 35.62 -32.49
N HIS A 274 -8.81 36.38 -31.48
CA HIS A 274 -9.01 36.03 -30.06
C HIS A 274 -10.50 35.95 -29.73
N ASP A 275 -11.30 36.92 -30.14
CA ASP A 275 -12.76 36.94 -29.86
C ASP A 275 -13.48 35.70 -30.43
N TYR A 276 -12.97 35.13 -31.52
CA TYR A 276 -13.49 33.89 -32.07
C TYR A 276 -12.99 32.69 -31.33
N ALA A 277 -11.71 32.65 -30.98
CA ALA A 277 -11.11 31.57 -30.21
C ALA A 277 -11.73 31.42 -28.82
N GLU A 278 -12.12 32.52 -28.16
CA GLU A 278 -12.83 32.52 -26.89
C GLU A 278 -14.27 31.96 -26.98
N LYS A 279 -14.86 31.93 -28.16
CA LYS A 279 -16.20 31.37 -28.39
C LYS A 279 -16.21 29.88 -28.69
N VAL A 280 -15.08 29.32 -29.05
CA VAL A 280 -14.89 27.91 -29.38
C VAL A 280 -14.65 27.10 -28.13
#